data_002a4e27522ad2369ecc1991b8bb32c8
#
_entry.id   002a4e27522ad2369ecc1991b8bb32c8
#
_cell.length_a   1.000
_cell.length_b   1.000
_cell.length_c   1.000
_cell.angle_alpha   90.00
_cell.angle_beta   90.00
_cell.angle_gamma   90.00
#
_symmetry.space_group_name_H-M   'P 1'
#
loop_
_entity.id
_entity.type
_entity.pdbx_description
1 polymer ?
#
loop_
_entity_poly.entity_id
_entity_poly.type
_entity_poly.pdbx_seq_one_letter_code
_entity_poly.pdbx_strand_id
1 'polypeptide(L)'
;MSSVHAQNVDPTDIRACTGIESDAQRLACYDRATGRTQMPAAQKRTQHAASSSPNVFSQEHSVAAAAASSGNGNAAPLSLLDSRWELSPDSKLGTFNLRGYQPIYVLPFFGTSNQNNLPSSPNPVNTVHTSLGMQDVESKFQISLKTKVWQGVFGDVGDLWVGYTQDSYWQVYNSKESRPFRETDYQPEAMLVFNTDYQVLGWDGRLLSIGLNHQSNGQSDPLSRSWNRVMGQIGFERSDWTIVFRPWWRIPEQAADDNNPNISNYMGRADMQIIHEWNGQEFGFMLRDSLRGGSEQHGAGRFTWSFPLMGNLRGYMEFFKGYGESIIDYNHNATYLGVGISLLDWY
;
A
#
# COMPACT_ATOMS: atom_id res chain seq x y z
N MET A 1 -75.20 -13.41 -1.96
CA MET A 1 -74.78 -12.02 -2.23
C MET A 1 -74.59 -11.33 -0.88
N SER A 2 -73.41 -11.32 -0.40
CA SER A 2 -73.07 -10.61 0.85
C SER A 2 -72.06 -9.53 0.49
N SER A 3 -72.50 -8.30 0.54
CA SER A 3 -71.71 -7.09 0.34
C SER A 3 -70.76 -6.91 1.50
N VAL A 4 -69.48 -7.00 1.25
CA VAL A 4 -68.41 -6.62 2.20
C VAL A 4 -68.40 -5.10 2.28
N HIS A 5 -68.79 -4.55 3.41
CA HIS A 5 -68.64 -3.11 3.72
C HIS A 5 -67.11 -2.82 3.84
N ALA A 6 -66.63 -1.99 2.96
CA ALA A 6 -65.33 -1.39 3.11
C ALA A 6 -65.37 -0.44 4.36
N GLN A 7 -64.73 -0.81 5.43
CA GLN A 7 -64.58 0.08 6.59
C GLN A 7 -63.71 1.26 6.14
N ASN A 8 -64.29 2.46 6.30
CA ASN A 8 -63.59 3.71 6.10
C ASN A 8 -62.56 3.85 7.29
N VAL A 9 -61.34 3.49 7.05
CA VAL A 9 -60.26 3.64 8.03
C VAL A 9 -59.85 5.12 8.03
N ASP A 10 -59.88 5.74 9.23
CA ASP A 10 -59.41 7.11 9.42
C ASP A 10 -57.97 7.21 8.93
N PRO A 11 -57.67 8.08 7.95
CA PRO A 11 -56.34 8.19 7.38
C PRO A 11 -55.21 8.66 8.35
N THR A 12 -55.57 8.99 9.59
CA THR A 12 -54.62 9.41 10.65
C THR A 12 -54.32 8.31 11.66
N ASP A 13 -54.93 7.14 11.58
CA ASP A 13 -54.68 6.05 12.54
C ASP A 13 -53.52 5.15 12.06
N ILE A 14 -52.31 5.43 12.55
CA ILE A 14 -51.08 4.66 12.32
C ILE A 14 -51.27 3.16 12.66
N ARG A 15 -52.11 2.82 13.63
CA ARG A 15 -52.33 1.42 14.03
C ARG A 15 -53.05 0.61 12.98
N ALA A 16 -53.87 1.24 12.13
CA ALA A 16 -54.54 0.55 11.03
C ALA A 16 -53.54 0.04 9.95
N CYS A 17 -52.35 0.63 9.88
CA CYS A 17 -51.31 0.21 8.92
C CYS A 17 -50.62 -1.09 9.33
N THR A 18 -50.67 -1.50 10.61
CA THR A 18 -49.98 -2.72 11.07
C THR A 18 -50.56 -4.01 10.54
N GLY A 19 -51.85 -4.02 10.13
CA GLY A 19 -52.54 -5.20 9.57
C GLY A 19 -52.29 -5.42 8.05
N ILE A 20 -51.47 -4.58 7.40
CA ILE A 20 -51.24 -4.70 5.96
C ILE A 20 -50.04 -5.65 5.72
N GLU A 21 -50.25 -6.77 5.05
CA GLU A 21 -49.24 -7.78 4.81
C GLU A 21 -48.17 -7.32 3.81
N SER A 22 -48.55 -6.56 2.79
CA SER A 22 -47.58 -6.03 1.80
C SER A 22 -46.75 -4.87 2.35
N ASP A 23 -45.44 -5.01 2.40
CA ASP A 23 -44.51 -4.00 2.90
C ASP A 23 -44.65 -2.65 2.18
N ALA A 24 -44.82 -2.68 0.85
CA ALA A 24 -44.98 -1.46 0.05
C ALA A 24 -46.29 -0.73 0.37
N GLN A 25 -47.39 -1.46 0.57
CA GLN A 25 -48.68 -0.90 0.93
C GLN A 25 -48.70 -0.42 2.38
N ARG A 26 -48.06 -1.15 3.27
CA ARG A 26 -47.88 -0.78 4.68
C ARG A 26 -47.05 0.52 4.82
N LEU A 27 -45.97 0.66 4.07
CA LEU A 27 -45.16 1.88 4.03
C LEU A 27 -45.96 3.07 3.50
N ALA A 28 -46.71 2.88 2.40
CA ALA A 28 -47.55 3.93 1.85
C ALA A 28 -48.71 4.34 2.81
N CYS A 29 -49.19 3.43 3.67
CA CYS A 29 -50.15 3.72 4.72
C CYS A 29 -49.51 4.60 5.81
N TYR A 30 -48.31 4.25 6.29
CA TYR A 30 -47.59 5.05 7.28
C TYR A 30 -47.23 6.46 6.76
N ASP A 31 -46.77 6.56 5.52
CA ASP A 31 -46.46 7.84 4.88
C ASP A 31 -47.70 8.75 4.82
N ARG A 32 -48.84 8.20 4.54
CA ARG A 32 -50.15 8.92 4.55
C ARG A 32 -50.57 9.34 5.96
N ALA A 33 -50.46 8.43 6.91
CA ALA A 33 -50.88 8.65 8.26
C ALA A 33 -49.96 9.71 8.99
N THR A 34 -48.68 9.80 8.58
CA THR A 34 -47.73 10.77 9.14
C THR A 34 -47.68 12.10 8.34
N GLY A 35 -48.52 12.27 7.30
CA GLY A 35 -48.52 13.48 6.49
C GLY A 35 -47.31 13.64 5.58
N ARG A 36 -46.58 12.57 5.34
CA ARG A 36 -45.43 12.56 4.40
C ARG A 36 -45.98 12.56 2.96
N THR A 37 -46.30 13.74 2.47
CA THR A 37 -46.65 13.95 1.08
C THR A 37 -45.46 13.57 0.18
N GLN A 38 -45.74 12.74 -0.84
CA GLN A 38 -44.77 12.46 -1.90
C GLN A 38 -44.25 13.78 -2.45
N MET A 39 -42.96 14.05 -2.28
CA MET A 39 -42.30 15.12 -3.02
C MET A 39 -42.48 14.85 -4.52
N PRO A 40 -42.70 15.91 -5.32
CA PRO A 40 -42.84 15.74 -6.78
C PRO A 40 -41.66 14.97 -7.34
N ALA A 41 -41.94 14.08 -8.30
CA ALA A 41 -40.97 13.22 -8.96
C ALA A 41 -39.98 14.02 -9.89
N ALA A 42 -39.43 15.11 -9.42
CA ALA A 42 -38.50 15.98 -10.13
C ALA A 42 -37.22 16.27 -9.34
N GLN A 43 -36.79 15.34 -8.58
CA GLN A 43 -35.39 15.12 -8.28
C GLN A 43 -35.22 13.61 -8.10
N LYS A 44 -34.93 12.90 -9.20
CA LYS A 44 -34.06 11.77 -9.10
C LYS A 44 -32.78 12.30 -8.44
N ARG A 45 -32.75 12.35 -7.12
CA ARG A 45 -31.51 12.07 -6.42
C ARG A 45 -31.09 10.77 -7.04
N THR A 46 -30.05 10.81 -7.86
CA THR A 46 -29.19 9.66 -8.02
C THR A 46 -29.09 9.11 -6.61
N GLN A 47 -29.78 8.01 -6.33
CA GLN A 47 -29.42 7.19 -5.22
C GLN A 47 -27.92 6.98 -5.48
N HIS A 48 -27.09 7.69 -4.69
CA HIS A 48 -25.83 7.10 -4.35
C HIS A 48 -26.26 5.73 -3.84
N ALA A 49 -26.12 4.72 -4.70
CA ALA A 49 -26.02 3.36 -4.25
C ALA A 49 -25.17 3.47 -3.01
N ALA A 50 -25.66 2.97 -1.87
CA ALA A 50 -24.89 2.90 -0.66
C ALA A 50 -23.54 2.43 -1.16
N SER A 51 -22.54 3.33 -1.14
CA SER A 51 -21.22 2.99 -1.56
C SER A 51 -20.80 1.93 -0.56
N SER A 52 -20.91 0.69 -0.99
CA SER A 52 -20.13 -0.36 -0.36
C SER A 52 -18.77 0.27 -0.26
N SER A 53 -18.28 0.47 0.96
CA SER A 53 -16.95 1.07 1.18
C SER A 53 -16.02 0.41 0.19
N PRO A 54 -15.41 1.16 -0.74
CA PRO A 54 -14.70 0.52 -1.83
C PRO A 54 -13.66 -0.37 -1.19
N ASN A 55 -13.67 -1.64 -1.55
CA ASN A 55 -12.69 -2.60 -1.07
C ASN A 55 -11.30 -2.06 -1.44
N VAL A 56 -10.39 -1.95 -0.46
CA VAL A 56 -9.01 -1.49 -0.67
C VAL A 56 -8.35 -2.18 -1.86
N PHE A 57 -8.70 -3.44 -2.10
CA PHE A 57 -8.19 -4.28 -3.19
C PHE A 57 -8.92 -4.12 -4.53
N SER A 58 -10.09 -3.48 -4.57
CA SER A 58 -10.85 -3.25 -5.80
C SER A 58 -10.78 -1.82 -6.31
N GLN A 59 -10.24 -0.89 -5.52
CA GLN A 59 -10.21 0.54 -5.88
C GLN A 59 -9.32 0.83 -7.11
N GLU A 60 -8.25 0.10 -7.27
CA GLU A 60 -7.31 0.36 -8.37
C GLU A 60 -7.87 -0.05 -9.73
N HIS A 61 -8.62 -1.15 -9.77
CA HIS A 61 -9.38 -1.55 -10.97
C HIS A 61 -10.65 -0.72 -11.17
N SER A 62 -11.26 -0.19 -10.10
CA SER A 62 -12.50 0.58 -10.18
C SER A 62 -12.30 2.02 -10.62
N VAL A 63 -11.13 2.62 -10.42
CA VAL A 63 -10.82 3.95 -10.97
C VAL A 63 -10.74 3.89 -12.48
N ALA A 64 -10.10 2.87 -13.04
CA ALA A 64 -10.10 2.62 -14.49
C ALA A 64 -11.52 2.27 -15.01
N ALA A 65 -12.30 1.48 -14.27
CA ALA A 65 -13.67 1.12 -14.62
C ALA A 65 -14.67 2.29 -14.42
N ALA A 66 -14.48 3.15 -13.42
CA ALA A 66 -15.31 4.34 -13.19
C ALA A 66 -15.05 5.43 -14.24
N ALA A 67 -13.79 5.60 -14.67
CA ALA A 67 -13.46 6.46 -15.81
C ALA A 67 -14.10 5.93 -17.11
N ALA A 68 -14.15 4.62 -17.30
CA ALA A 68 -14.82 3.98 -18.43
C ALA A 68 -16.37 4.03 -18.35
N SER A 69 -16.97 4.09 -17.15
CA SER A 69 -18.43 4.11 -16.94
C SER A 69 -19.04 5.52 -16.83
N SER A 70 -18.26 6.57 -16.66
CA SER A 70 -18.72 7.97 -16.61
C SER A 70 -18.99 8.55 -17.99
N GLY A 71 -19.45 7.77 -18.97
CA GLY A 71 -20.21 8.22 -20.13
C GLY A 71 -19.59 9.24 -21.09
N ASN A 72 -18.38 9.70 -20.83
CA ASN A 72 -17.60 10.47 -21.80
C ASN A 72 -16.61 9.52 -22.48
N GLY A 73 -16.99 8.95 -23.58
CA GLY A 73 -16.26 7.95 -24.35
C GLY A 73 -14.90 8.38 -24.92
N ASN A 74 -14.19 9.32 -24.27
CA ASN A 74 -12.89 9.82 -24.68
C ASN A 74 -11.91 10.05 -23.48
N ALA A 75 -12.21 9.56 -22.27
CA ALA A 75 -11.23 9.63 -21.20
C ALA A 75 -10.13 8.59 -21.48
N ALA A 76 -8.91 9.06 -21.72
CA ALA A 76 -7.75 8.16 -21.78
C ALA A 76 -7.62 7.40 -20.44
N PRO A 77 -7.20 6.13 -20.44
CA PRO A 77 -6.94 5.42 -19.20
C PRO A 77 -5.94 6.19 -18.35
N LEU A 78 -6.18 6.25 -17.04
CA LEU A 78 -5.26 6.88 -16.10
C LEU A 78 -3.90 6.19 -16.18
N SER A 79 -2.84 6.96 -16.08
CA SER A 79 -1.50 6.39 -15.98
C SER A 79 -1.33 5.66 -14.63
N LEU A 80 -0.36 4.77 -14.53
CA LEU A 80 -0.09 3.98 -13.34
C LEU A 80 0.20 4.87 -12.12
N LEU A 81 1.10 5.85 -12.25
CA LEU A 81 1.41 6.80 -11.18
C LEU A 81 0.21 7.67 -10.83
N ASP A 82 -0.58 8.08 -11.84
CA ASP A 82 -1.78 8.88 -11.59
C ASP A 82 -2.82 8.09 -10.80
N SER A 83 -3.09 6.84 -11.18
CA SER A 83 -4.04 5.99 -10.47
C SER A 83 -3.62 5.76 -9.00
N ARG A 84 -2.32 5.63 -8.75
CA ARG A 84 -1.75 5.35 -7.41
C ARG A 84 -1.66 6.58 -6.52
N TRP A 85 -1.39 7.76 -7.10
CA TRP A 85 -1.09 8.97 -6.35
C TRP A 85 -2.14 10.07 -6.53
N GLU A 86 -3.18 9.80 -7.34
CA GLU A 86 -4.25 10.77 -7.62
C GLU A 86 -3.66 12.12 -8.07
N LEU A 87 -2.80 12.08 -9.10
CA LEU A 87 -2.02 13.23 -9.52
C LEU A 87 -2.85 14.22 -10.31
N SER A 88 -3.69 13.74 -11.25
CA SER A 88 -4.57 14.59 -12.07
C SER A 88 -5.85 14.97 -11.31
N PRO A 89 -6.52 16.08 -11.69
CA PRO A 89 -7.79 16.46 -11.11
C PRO A 89 -8.86 15.36 -11.20
N ASP A 90 -8.89 14.61 -12.30
CA ASP A 90 -9.90 13.58 -12.58
C ASP A 90 -9.68 12.30 -11.77
N SER A 91 -8.47 12.06 -11.27
CA SER A 91 -8.12 10.92 -10.42
C SER A 91 -8.33 11.16 -8.92
N LYS A 92 -8.60 12.40 -8.51
CA LYS A 92 -8.75 12.80 -7.10
C LYS A 92 -9.96 12.15 -6.44
N LEU A 93 -9.74 11.35 -5.40
CA LEU A 93 -10.80 10.70 -4.61
C LEU A 93 -11.07 11.38 -3.27
N GLY A 94 -10.37 12.48 -2.98
CA GLY A 94 -10.47 13.19 -1.70
C GLY A 94 -9.58 12.59 -0.61
N THR A 95 -9.85 12.98 0.64
CA THR A 95 -9.03 12.61 1.81
C THR A 95 -9.58 11.40 2.55
N PHE A 96 -8.70 10.75 3.33
CA PHE A 96 -8.99 9.62 4.23
C PHE A 96 -9.53 8.36 3.52
N ASN A 97 -9.28 8.22 2.23
CA ASN A 97 -9.48 6.97 1.51
C ASN A 97 -8.23 6.10 1.68
N LEU A 98 -8.41 4.90 2.27
CA LEU A 98 -7.32 3.96 2.45
C LEU A 98 -6.99 3.27 1.13
N ARG A 99 -5.71 3.26 0.75
CA ARG A 99 -5.20 2.71 -0.51
C ARG A 99 -3.99 1.83 -0.28
N GLY A 100 -3.73 0.92 -1.20
CA GLY A 100 -2.46 0.22 -1.26
C GLY A 100 -1.31 1.19 -1.55
N TYR A 101 -0.16 0.93 -0.92
CA TYR A 101 1.04 1.77 -1.11
C TYR A 101 2.17 1.02 -1.81
N GLN A 102 2.60 -0.08 -1.25
CA GLN A 102 3.53 -1.05 -1.85
C GLN A 102 2.82 -2.39 -2.01
N PRO A 103 3.39 -3.39 -2.66
CA PRO A 103 2.77 -4.70 -2.80
C PRO A 103 2.32 -5.30 -1.46
N ILE A 104 1.17 -5.96 -1.45
CA ILE A 104 0.67 -6.72 -0.29
C ILE A 104 0.72 -8.19 -0.64
N TYR A 105 1.61 -8.92 0.02
CA TYR A 105 1.87 -10.32 -0.31
C TYR A 105 2.13 -11.17 0.93
N VAL A 106 2.01 -12.47 0.74
CA VAL A 106 2.46 -13.51 1.67
C VAL A 106 3.29 -14.53 0.90
N LEU A 107 4.52 -14.75 1.35
CA LEU A 107 5.45 -15.75 0.86
C LEU A 107 5.57 -16.85 1.92
N PRO A 108 4.79 -17.92 1.87
CA PRO A 108 4.94 -19.04 2.80
C PRO A 108 6.34 -19.63 2.76
N PHE A 109 6.96 -19.64 1.59
CA PHE A 109 8.36 -20.00 1.42
C PHE A 109 9.18 -18.75 1.11
N PHE A 110 10.12 -18.43 2.01
CA PHE A 110 11.14 -17.39 1.81
C PHE A 110 12.45 -17.96 2.35
N GLY A 111 13.34 -18.34 1.46
CA GLY A 111 14.54 -19.11 1.79
C GLY A 111 15.83 -18.39 1.43
N THR A 112 16.85 -18.60 2.26
CA THR A 112 18.22 -18.12 2.03
C THR A 112 19.23 -19.25 2.27
N SER A 113 20.39 -19.15 1.65
CA SER A 113 21.53 -20.04 1.94
C SER A 113 22.52 -19.45 2.95
N ASN A 114 22.23 -18.27 3.50
CA ASN A 114 23.13 -17.53 4.38
C ASN A 114 22.34 -16.77 5.43
N GLN A 115 21.71 -17.51 6.37
CA GLN A 115 20.94 -16.93 7.46
C GLN A 115 21.84 -16.20 8.46
N ASN A 116 21.50 -14.97 8.80
CA ASN A 116 22.22 -14.18 9.78
C ASN A 116 21.81 -14.58 11.21
N ASN A 117 22.58 -15.42 11.83
CA ASN A 117 22.35 -15.84 13.21
C ASN A 117 23.11 -15.02 14.26
N LEU A 118 23.96 -14.09 13.83
CA LEU A 118 24.74 -13.21 14.67
C LEU A 118 24.70 -11.76 14.14
N PRO A 119 23.52 -11.11 14.14
CA PRO A 119 23.40 -9.72 13.71
C PRO A 119 24.36 -8.81 14.47
N SER A 120 25.01 -7.90 13.78
CA SER A 120 26.02 -7.04 14.37
C SER A 120 25.85 -5.57 13.98
N SER A 121 26.44 -4.70 14.77
CA SER A 121 26.52 -3.25 14.54
C SER A 121 27.87 -2.74 15.01
N PRO A 122 28.41 -1.62 14.48
CA PRO A 122 29.53 -0.92 15.08
C PRO A 122 29.27 -0.46 16.52
N ASN A 123 28.01 -0.28 16.90
CA ASN A 123 27.63 -0.09 18.30
C ASN A 123 27.65 -1.44 19.03
N PRO A 124 28.54 -1.67 20.01
CA PRO A 124 28.66 -2.98 20.67
C PRO A 124 27.41 -3.42 21.41
N VAL A 125 26.60 -2.49 21.90
CA VAL A 125 25.32 -2.79 22.58
C VAL A 125 24.35 -3.46 21.62
N ASN A 126 24.48 -3.20 20.32
CA ASN A 126 23.62 -3.74 19.25
C ASN A 126 24.29 -4.86 18.47
N THR A 127 25.15 -5.66 19.11
CA THR A 127 25.83 -6.81 18.52
C THR A 127 25.47 -8.09 19.27
N VAL A 128 24.97 -9.08 18.52
CA VAL A 128 24.62 -10.39 19.07
C VAL A 128 25.84 -11.28 19.11
N HIS A 129 26.11 -11.89 20.29
CA HIS A 129 27.26 -12.77 20.51
C HIS A 129 26.91 -14.26 20.63
N THR A 130 25.61 -14.59 20.69
CA THR A 130 25.12 -15.99 20.76
C THR A 130 24.17 -16.22 19.59
N SER A 131 24.35 -17.35 18.89
CA SER A 131 23.50 -17.68 17.76
C SER A 131 22.03 -17.66 18.13
N LEU A 132 21.20 -17.01 17.29
CA LEU A 132 19.77 -16.91 17.46
C LEU A 132 19.03 -18.22 17.08
N GLY A 133 19.72 -19.20 16.48
CA GLY A 133 19.13 -20.48 16.08
C GLY A 133 18.08 -20.36 14.96
N MET A 134 18.13 -19.32 14.14
CA MET A 134 17.20 -19.12 13.03
C MET A 134 17.50 -20.07 11.89
N GLN A 135 16.44 -20.56 11.23
CA GLN A 135 16.52 -21.47 10.09
C GLN A 135 16.61 -20.69 8.76
N ASP A 136 17.14 -21.36 7.74
CA ASP A 136 17.31 -20.79 6.39
C ASP A 136 16.00 -20.57 5.64
N VAL A 137 14.89 -21.13 6.11
CA VAL A 137 13.56 -21.00 5.51
C VAL A 137 12.58 -20.44 6.52
N GLU A 138 11.89 -19.41 6.13
CA GLU A 138 10.86 -18.72 6.92
C GLU A 138 9.67 -18.32 6.04
N SER A 139 8.65 -17.74 6.61
CA SER A 139 7.57 -17.08 5.89
C SER A 139 7.77 -15.57 5.94
N LYS A 140 7.58 -14.87 4.82
CA LYS A 140 7.62 -13.40 4.75
C LYS A 140 6.26 -12.87 4.32
N PHE A 141 5.82 -11.77 4.90
CA PHE A 141 4.66 -11.04 4.40
C PHE A 141 4.83 -9.53 4.53
N GLN A 142 4.22 -8.82 3.60
CA GLN A 142 4.20 -7.36 3.57
C GLN A 142 2.76 -6.85 3.59
N ILE A 143 2.51 -5.86 4.43
CA ILE A 143 1.29 -5.05 4.45
C ILE A 143 1.70 -3.61 4.22
N SER A 144 1.08 -2.94 3.24
CA SER A 144 1.44 -1.57 2.93
C SER A 144 0.23 -0.78 2.46
N LEU A 145 -0.03 0.33 3.18
CA LEU A 145 -1.20 1.16 2.98
C LEU A 145 -0.82 2.64 3.04
N LYS A 146 -1.60 3.49 2.38
CA LYS A 146 -1.48 4.95 2.47
C LYS A 146 -2.85 5.61 2.43
N THR A 147 -2.90 6.85 2.89
CA THR A 147 -4.08 7.71 2.75
C THR A 147 -3.67 9.15 2.54
N LYS A 148 -4.42 9.87 1.73
CA LYS A 148 -4.28 11.31 1.59
C LYS A 148 -4.94 12.00 2.78
N VAL A 149 -4.18 12.78 3.53
CA VAL A 149 -4.69 13.48 4.73
C VAL A 149 -4.99 14.95 4.46
N TRP A 150 -4.37 15.53 3.42
CA TRP A 150 -4.66 16.90 2.99
C TRP A 150 -4.49 16.99 1.48
N GLN A 151 -5.52 17.49 0.80
CA GLN A 151 -5.49 17.73 -0.63
C GLN A 151 -5.28 19.23 -0.88
N GLY A 152 -4.35 19.57 -1.79
CA GLY A 152 -4.10 20.95 -2.17
C GLY A 152 -3.48 21.78 -1.04
N VAL A 153 -2.34 21.34 -0.49
CA VAL A 153 -1.64 22.05 0.61
C VAL A 153 -1.26 23.48 0.22
N PHE A 154 -0.98 23.71 -1.06
CA PHE A 154 -0.62 25.03 -1.62
C PHE A 154 -1.68 25.51 -2.65
N GLY A 155 -2.94 25.55 -2.23
CA GLY A 155 -4.06 25.83 -3.13
C GLY A 155 -4.48 24.56 -3.89
N ASP A 156 -4.29 24.52 -5.21
CA ASP A 156 -4.63 23.34 -6.02
C ASP A 156 -3.44 22.37 -6.21
N VAL A 157 -2.30 22.64 -5.54
CA VAL A 157 -1.04 21.93 -5.75
C VAL A 157 -0.56 21.30 -4.44
N GLY A 158 0.00 20.11 -4.57
CA GLY A 158 0.62 19.39 -3.44
C GLY A 158 -0.40 18.72 -2.53
N ASP A 159 -0.34 17.40 -2.44
CA ASP A 159 -1.18 16.60 -1.56
C ASP A 159 -0.30 15.97 -0.46
N LEU A 160 -0.75 16.05 0.79
CA LEU A 160 -0.09 15.41 1.90
C LEU A 160 -0.64 14.00 2.09
N TRP A 161 0.24 13.02 1.99
CA TRP A 161 -0.04 11.61 2.20
C TRP A 161 0.66 11.08 3.43
N VAL A 162 0.02 10.14 4.09
CA VAL A 162 0.62 9.32 5.14
C VAL A 162 0.61 7.87 4.68
N GLY A 163 1.75 7.21 4.77
CA GLY A 163 1.94 5.82 4.40
C GLY A 163 2.44 4.99 5.58
N TYR A 164 2.19 3.70 5.52
CA TYR A 164 2.71 2.73 6.45
C TYR A 164 3.01 1.43 5.71
N THR A 165 4.23 0.92 5.89
CA THR A 165 4.64 -0.40 5.39
C THR A 165 5.15 -1.22 6.55
N GLN A 166 4.79 -2.48 6.57
CA GLN A 166 5.27 -3.48 7.53
C GLN A 166 5.73 -4.71 6.76
N ASP A 167 7.00 -5.08 6.95
CA ASP A 167 7.57 -6.35 6.52
C ASP A 167 7.78 -7.25 7.73
N SER A 168 7.30 -8.48 7.65
CA SER A 168 7.43 -9.43 8.76
C SER A 168 8.04 -10.75 8.27
N TYR A 169 9.01 -11.24 9.02
CA TYR A 169 9.77 -12.45 8.77
C TYR A 169 9.50 -13.45 9.89
N TRP A 170 8.76 -14.49 9.59
CA TRP A 170 8.24 -15.43 10.58
C TRP A 170 8.86 -16.80 10.41
N GLN A 171 9.60 -17.24 11.42
CA GLN A 171 10.23 -18.56 11.50
C GLN A 171 9.20 -19.69 11.75
N VAL A 172 8.12 -19.70 10.94
CA VAL A 172 6.96 -20.58 11.13
C VAL A 172 7.31 -22.08 11.19
N TYR A 173 8.42 -22.46 10.54
CA TYR A 173 8.92 -23.83 10.49
C TYR A 173 9.86 -24.17 11.64
N ASN A 174 10.34 -23.19 12.40
CA ASN A 174 11.30 -23.34 13.48
C ASN A 174 10.63 -23.72 14.81
N SER A 175 10.25 -24.99 14.95
CA SER A 175 9.61 -25.48 16.15
C SER A 175 10.56 -25.50 17.38
N LYS A 176 11.87 -25.60 17.15
CA LYS A 176 12.88 -25.60 18.21
C LYS A 176 12.91 -24.29 18.97
N GLU A 177 12.77 -23.18 18.28
CA GLU A 177 12.74 -21.84 18.86
C GLU A 177 11.30 -21.30 19.05
N SER A 178 10.30 -22.21 19.11
CA SER A 178 8.87 -21.86 19.32
C SER A 178 8.26 -20.95 18.24
N ARG A 179 8.76 -21.02 17.01
CA ARG A 179 8.27 -20.29 15.83
C ARG A 179 8.20 -18.76 16.03
N PRO A 180 9.31 -18.09 16.37
CA PRO A 180 9.30 -16.65 16.61
C PRO A 180 9.14 -15.86 15.30
N PHE A 181 8.70 -14.61 15.42
CA PHE A 181 9.04 -13.61 14.42
C PHE A 181 10.53 -13.27 14.57
N ARG A 182 11.30 -13.50 13.51
CA ARG A 182 12.73 -13.14 13.48
C ARG A 182 12.89 -11.64 13.43
N GLU A 183 12.07 -10.99 12.61
CA GLU A 183 12.08 -9.56 12.36
C GLU A 183 10.69 -9.07 11.97
N THR A 184 10.40 -7.83 12.33
CA THR A 184 9.30 -7.06 11.77
C THR A 184 9.76 -5.62 11.61
N ASP A 185 9.85 -5.15 10.38
CA ASP A 185 10.21 -3.78 10.04
C ASP A 185 8.95 -2.93 9.96
N TYR A 186 8.89 -1.84 10.71
CA TYR A 186 7.81 -0.87 10.71
C TYR A 186 8.28 0.40 10.02
N GLN A 187 7.55 0.88 9.01
CA GLN A 187 7.96 2.02 8.21
C GLN A 187 6.81 3.02 8.00
N PRO A 188 6.52 3.90 8.97
CA PRO A 188 5.65 5.04 8.78
C PRO A 188 6.32 6.14 7.95
N GLU A 189 5.53 6.79 7.09
CA GLU A 189 5.99 7.84 6.18
C GLU A 189 4.98 8.98 6.10
N ALA A 190 5.48 10.20 5.92
CA ALA A 190 4.66 11.36 5.57
C ALA A 190 5.26 12.03 4.34
N MET A 191 4.48 12.20 3.28
CA MET A 191 4.95 12.59 1.97
C MET A 191 4.09 13.73 1.40
N LEU A 192 4.76 14.79 0.96
CA LEU A 192 4.15 15.83 0.16
C LEU A 192 4.36 15.49 -1.32
N VAL A 193 3.27 15.28 -2.03
CA VAL A 193 3.24 14.73 -3.38
C VAL A 193 2.74 15.77 -4.36
N PHE A 194 3.42 15.93 -5.48
CA PHE A 194 3.13 16.87 -6.54
C PHE A 194 2.95 16.14 -7.87
N ASN A 195 1.92 16.52 -8.60
CA ASN A 195 1.84 16.20 -10.02
C ASN A 195 2.86 17.04 -10.79
N THR A 196 3.55 16.40 -11.72
CA THR A 196 4.42 17.07 -12.69
C THR A 196 3.98 16.74 -14.11
N ASP A 197 4.25 17.64 -15.04
CA ASP A 197 3.88 17.48 -16.44
C ASP A 197 5.04 17.98 -17.32
N TYR A 198 6.06 17.13 -17.47
CA TYR A 198 7.19 17.40 -18.34
C TYR A 198 7.66 16.11 -19.02
N GLN A 199 8.39 16.25 -20.14
CA GLN A 199 8.94 15.12 -20.85
C GLN A 199 10.46 15.18 -20.92
N VAL A 200 11.10 14.01 -20.68
CA VAL A 200 12.55 13.82 -20.80
C VAL A 200 12.82 12.57 -21.59
N LEU A 201 13.46 12.70 -22.75
CA LEU A 201 13.84 11.57 -23.61
C LEU A 201 12.67 10.63 -23.97
N GLY A 202 11.47 11.16 -24.09
CA GLY A 202 10.26 10.42 -24.40
C GLY A 202 9.63 9.70 -23.21
N TRP A 203 10.03 10.04 -21.98
CA TRP A 203 9.39 9.65 -20.72
C TRP A 203 8.59 10.80 -20.16
N ASP A 204 7.41 10.52 -19.67
CA ASP A 204 6.53 11.48 -19.00
C ASP A 204 6.89 11.55 -17.52
N GLY A 205 7.39 12.71 -17.05
CA GLY A 205 7.61 12.96 -15.63
C GLY A 205 6.29 13.31 -14.96
N ARG A 206 5.81 12.43 -14.08
CA ARG A 206 4.47 12.52 -13.48
C ARG A 206 4.47 12.80 -12.00
N LEU A 207 5.45 12.28 -11.27
CA LEU A 207 5.51 12.29 -9.82
C LEU A 207 6.74 13.02 -9.33
N LEU A 208 6.54 13.95 -8.39
CA LEU A 208 7.57 14.48 -7.52
C LEU A 208 7.07 14.39 -6.09
N SER A 209 7.88 13.86 -5.17
CA SER A 209 7.56 13.95 -3.75
C SER A 209 8.76 14.21 -2.87
N ILE A 210 8.49 14.76 -1.69
CA ILE A 210 9.45 14.88 -0.59
C ILE A 210 8.74 14.49 0.70
N GLY A 211 9.43 13.76 1.57
CA GLY A 211 8.81 13.29 2.80
C GLY A 211 9.80 12.90 3.89
N LEU A 212 9.23 12.54 5.01
CA LEU A 212 9.91 11.96 6.15
C LEU A 212 9.55 10.47 6.24
N ASN A 213 10.54 9.66 6.52
CA ASN A 213 10.41 8.24 6.69
C ASN A 213 11.13 7.81 7.96
N HIS A 214 10.43 7.08 8.82
CA HIS A 214 11.03 6.35 9.93
C HIS A 214 10.98 4.86 9.61
N GLN A 215 12.06 4.14 9.93
CA GLN A 215 12.06 2.68 9.86
C GLN A 215 12.70 2.12 11.13
N SER A 216 12.03 1.16 11.76
CA SER A 216 12.51 0.49 12.97
C SER A 216 11.96 -0.92 13.06
N ASN A 217 12.64 -1.79 13.80
CA ASN A 217 12.16 -3.13 14.06
C ASN A 217 11.43 -3.28 15.41
N GLY A 218 11.36 -2.23 16.21
CA GLY A 218 10.65 -2.26 17.49
C GLY A 218 11.22 -3.24 18.52
N GLN A 219 12.40 -3.80 18.28
CA GLN A 219 13.05 -4.73 19.20
C GLN A 219 13.90 -3.97 20.24
N SER A 220 14.17 -4.64 21.35
CA SER A 220 15.14 -4.16 22.36
C SER A 220 16.56 -4.60 22.00
N ASP A 221 17.55 -3.99 22.67
CA ASP A 221 18.94 -4.39 22.54
C ASP A 221 19.15 -5.87 22.92
N PRO A 222 20.05 -6.58 22.23
CA PRO A 222 20.98 -6.10 21.18
C PRO A 222 20.39 -6.11 19.75
N LEU A 223 19.11 -6.40 19.56
CA LEU A 223 18.47 -6.55 18.26
C LEU A 223 17.88 -5.25 17.71
N SER A 224 17.80 -4.20 18.52
CA SER A 224 17.23 -2.91 18.13
C SER A 224 17.93 -2.32 16.91
N ARG A 225 17.12 -1.92 15.90
CA ARG A 225 17.56 -1.16 14.72
C ARG A 225 16.52 -0.10 14.37
N SER A 226 17.02 1.11 14.07
CA SER A 226 16.16 2.18 13.58
C SER A 226 16.93 3.21 12.77
N TRP A 227 16.27 3.97 11.94
CA TRP A 227 16.79 5.18 11.33
C TRP A 227 15.67 6.08 10.80
N ASN A 228 16.01 7.37 10.67
CA ASN A 228 15.13 8.40 10.15
C ASN A 228 15.72 8.96 8.86
N ARG A 229 14.88 9.26 7.88
CA ARG A 229 15.29 9.75 6.56
C ARG A 229 14.40 10.87 6.07
N VAL A 230 15.02 11.83 5.38
CA VAL A 230 14.31 12.67 4.41
C VAL A 230 14.40 11.95 3.07
N MET A 231 13.28 11.71 2.41
CA MET A 231 13.21 10.98 1.15
C MET A 231 12.59 11.85 0.05
N GLY A 232 13.16 11.77 -1.14
CA GLY A 232 12.56 12.27 -2.37
C GLY A 232 12.03 11.12 -3.23
N GLN A 233 11.10 11.42 -4.13
CA GLN A 233 10.69 10.49 -5.19
C GLN A 233 10.49 11.26 -6.47
N ILE A 234 10.96 10.71 -7.58
CA ILE A 234 10.75 11.24 -8.94
C ILE A 234 10.28 10.07 -9.79
N GLY A 235 9.09 10.19 -10.35
CA GLY A 235 8.44 9.13 -11.11
C GLY A 235 8.26 9.48 -12.58
N PHE A 236 8.57 8.52 -13.44
CA PHE A 236 8.45 8.60 -14.89
C PHE A 236 7.67 7.42 -15.44
N GLU A 237 6.92 7.68 -16.50
CA GLU A 237 6.15 6.65 -17.21
C GLU A 237 6.41 6.71 -18.71
N ARG A 238 6.34 5.53 -19.34
CA ARG A 238 6.37 5.39 -20.79
C ARG A 238 5.73 4.08 -21.21
N SER A 239 4.57 4.14 -21.84
CA SER A 239 3.78 2.94 -22.16
C SER A 239 3.57 2.08 -20.89
N ASP A 240 3.96 0.80 -20.94
CA ASP A 240 3.80 -0.16 -19.85
C ASP A 240 4.99 -0.18 -18.87
N TRP A 241 5.81 0.87 -18.87
CA TRP A 241 6.97 1.03 -18.00
C TRP A 241 6.80 2.19 -17.05
N THR A 242 7.11 1.94 -15.78
CA THR A 242 7.22 2.97 -14.75
C THR A 242 8.58 2.89 -14.09
N ILE A 243 9.21 4.04 -13.90
CA ILE A 243 10.47 4.17 -13.17
C ILE A 243 10.27 5.17 -12.04
N VAL A 244 10.62 4.79 -10.83
CA VAL A 244 10.61 5.67 -9.66
C VAL A 244 12.01 5.69 -9.07
N PHE A 245 12.65 6.84 -9.08
CA PHE A 245 13.93 7.07 -8.42
C PHE A 245 13.67 7.70 -7.05
N ARG A 246 14.22 7.09 -5.97
CA ARG A 246 14.01 7.50 -4.58
C ARG A 246 15.35 7.76 -3.90
N PRO A 247 15.88 8.99 -3.92
CA PRO A 247 17.03 9.38 -3.11
C PRO A 247 16.59 9.66 -1.66
N TRP A 248 17.50 9.43 -0.72
CA TRP A 248 17.26 9.79 0.68
C TRP A 248 18.52 10.28 1.37
N TRP A 249 18.27 11.05 2.45
CA TRP A 249 19.26 11.52 3.37
C TRP A 249 18.91 11.03 4.77
N ARG A 250 19.84 10.31 5.41
CA ARG A 250 19.68 9.90 6.82
C ARG A 250 19.75 11.12 7.72
N ILE A 251 18.79 11.25 8.62
CA ILE A 251 18.83 12.22 9.71
C ILE A 251 19.79 11.66 10.76
N PRO A 252 20.89 12.38 11.13
CA PRO A 252 21.85 11.89 12.11
C PRO A 252 21.21 11.72 13.48
N GLU A 253 21.62 10.70 14.19
CA GLU A 253 21.28 10.44 15.58
C GLU A 253 22.49 10.68 16.48
N GLN A 254 22.28 10.86 17.79
CA GLN A 254 23.39 10.98 18.74
C GLN A 254 24.14 9.64 18.83
N ALA A 255 25.43 9.66 18.91
CA ALA A 255 26.27 8.46 18.88
C ALA A 255 25.93 7.43 19.98
N ALA A 256 25.39 7.88 21.11
CA ALA A 256 24.97 7.02 22.21
C ALA A 256 23.65 6.26 21.91
N ASP A 257 22.79 6.86 21.07
CA ASP A 257 21.47 6.34 20.75
C ASP A 257 21.44 5.64 19.37
N ASP A 258 22.51 5.81 18.58
CA ASP A 258 22.60 5.25 17.23
C ASP A 258 22.93 3.76 17.26
N ASN A 259 21.92 2.93 17.06
CA ASN A 259 22.08 1.48 17.09
C ASN A 259 22.61 0.86 15.78
N ASN A 260 22.72 1.66 14.71
CA ASN A 260 23.28 1.23 13.41
C ASN A 260 24.00 2.37 12.65
N PRO A 261 25.10 2.92 13.19
CA PRO A 261 25.71 4.17 12.71
C PRO A 261 26.19 4.13 11.25
N ASN A 262 26.48 2.96 10.72
CA ASN A 262 26.92 2.75 9.34
C ASN A 262 25.84 2.26 8.37
N ILE A 263 24.57 2.28 8.75
CA ILE A 263 23.46 1.74 7.95
C ILE A 263 23.42 2.32 6.53
N SER A 264 23.70 3.61 6.36
CA SER A 264 23.71 4.25 5.04
C SER A 264 24.80 3.73 4.09
N ASN A 265 25.83 3.06 4.62
CA ASN A 265 26.87 2.47 3.77
C ASN A 265 26.41 1.14 3.15
N TYR A 266 25.42 0.49 3.72
CA TYR A 266 24.87 -0.79 3.26
C TYR A 266 23.45 -0.66 2.68
N MET A 267 22.53 -0.02 3.41
CA MET A 267 21.17 0.23 2.93
C MET A 267 21.11 1.33 1.87
N GLY A 268 22.22 2.04 1.66
CA GLY A 268 22.36 2.98 0.56
C GLY A 268 21.84 4.38 0.82
N ARG A 269 21.78 5.16 -0.26
CA ARG A 269 21.31 6.57 -0.31
C ARG A 269 20.27 6.81 -1.38
N ALA A 270 20.04 5.81 -2.22
CA ALA A 270 18.96 5.84 -3.21
C ALA A 270 18.59 4.42 -3.61
N ASP A 271 17.38 4.27 -4.07
CA ASP A 271 16.96 3.15 -4.90
C ASP A 271 16.26 3.63 -6.18
N MET A 272 16.22 2.74 -7.13
CA MET A 272 15.47 2.88 -8.38
C MET A 272 14.55 1.68 -8.50
N GLN A 273 13.26 1.95 -8.65
CA GLN A 273 12.24 0.94 -8.92
C GLN A 273 11.84 1.04 -10.38
N ILE A 274 11.84 -0.08 -11.05
CA ILE A 274 11.44 -0.22 -12.44
C ILE A 274 10.33 -1.26 -12.48
N ILE A 275 9.17 -0.88 -12.98
CA ILE A 275 8.02 -1.75 -13.09
C ILE A 275 7.63 -1.86 -14.56
N HIS A 276 7.31 -3.06 -14.99
CA HIS A 276 6.86 -3.36 -16.35
C HIS A 276 5.65 -4.28 -16.31
N GLU A 277 4.58 -3.84 -16.94
CA GLU A 277 3.39 -4.65 -17.17
C GLU A 277 3.43 -5.31 -18.53
N TRP A 278 3.12 -6.61 -18.57
CA TRP A 278 3.06 -7.34 -19.83
C TRP A 278 2.04 -8.48 -19.74
N ASN A 279 1.01 -8.44 -20.57
CA ASN A 279 -0.05 -9.46 -20.63
C ASN A 279 -0.66 -9.80 -19.25
N GLY A 280 -0.96 -8.77 -18.45
CA GLY A 280 -1.52 -8.92 -17.11
C GLY A 280 -0.53 -9.48 -16.07
N GLN A 281 0.73 -9.63 -16.43
CA GLN A 281 1.82 -9.94 -15.51
C GLN A 281 2.58 -8.66 -15.17
N GLU A 282 3.12 -8.59 -13.96
CA GLU A 282 3.93 -7.48 -13.51
C GLU A 282 5.34 -7.96 -13.16
N PHE A 283 6.33 -7.26 -13.66
CA PHE A 283 7.75 -7.47 -13.38
C PHE A 283 8.30 -6.23 -12.67
N GLY A 284 8.80 -6.42 -11.47
CA GLY A 284 9.42 -5.36 -10.68
C GLY A 284 10.92 -5.58 -10.53
N PHE A 285 11.69 -4.49 -10.63
CA PHE A 285 13.12 -4.47 -10.31
C PHE A 285 13.39 -3.32 -9.34
N MET A 286 13.98 -3.60 -8.21
CA MET A 286 14.55 -2.60 -7.33
C MET A 286 16.07 -2.73 -7.34
N LEU A 287 16.74 -1.61 -7.60
CA LEU A 287 18.19 -1.48 -7.48
C LEU A 287 18.51 -0.43 -6.42
N ARG A 288 19.24 -0.82 -5.40
CA ARG A 288 19.63 0.05 -4.29
C ARG A 288 21.15 0.11 -4.20
N ASP A 289 21.70 1.31 -3.95
CA ASP A 289 23.15 1.51 -3.93
C ASP A 289 23.56 2.50 -2.83
N SER A 290 24.73 2.28 -2.28
CA SER A 290 25.34 3.16 -1.27
C SER A 290 25.81 4.51 -1.86
N LEU A 291 25.94 4.60 -3.18
CA LEU A 291 26.53 5.72 -3.91
C LEU A 291 27.94 6.09 -3.38
N ARG A 292 28.68 5.07 -2.96
CA ARG A 292 30.07 5.17 -2.54
C ARG A 292 30.98 4.45 -3.55
N GLY A 293 32.26 4.77 -3.56
CA GLY A 293 33.24 4.09 -4.41
C GLY A 293 34.11 3.13 -3.60
N GLY A 294 34.79 2.22 -4.33
CA GLY A 294 35.77 1.30 -3.74
C GLY A 294 35.16 0.25 -2.80
N SER A 295 35.81 -0.03 -1.69
CA SER A 295 35.38 -1.03 -0.71
C SER A 295 34.11 -0.66 0.07
N GLU A 296 33.66 0.57 -0.01
CA GLU A 296 32.42 1.04 0.63
C GLU A 296 31.20 0.96 -0.29
N GLN A 297 31.38 0.46 -1.52
CA GLN A 297 30.27 0.25 -2.43
C GLN A 297 29.50 -1.02 -2.05
N HIS A 298 28.30 -0.81 -1.54
CA HIS A 298 27.34 -1.87 -1.22
C HIS A 298 26.03 -1.57 -1.88
N GLY A 299 25.28 -2.61 -2.20
CA GLY A 299 24.00 -2.47 -2.83
C GLY A 299 23.16 -3.73 -2.71
N ALA A 300 21.97 -3.66 -3.27
CA ALA A 300 21.04 -4.76 -3.37
C ALA A 300 20.22 -4.67 -4.66
N GLY A 301 19.81 -5.83 -5.15
CA GLY A 301 18.85 -5.97 -6.20
C GLY A 301 17.70 -6.88 -5.76
N ARG A 302 16.47 -6.48 -6.09
CA ARG A 302 15.28 -7.31 -5.92
C ARG A 302 14.58 -7.42 -7.26
N PHE A 303 14.22 -8.62 -7.63
CA PHE A 303 13.34 -8.91 -8.76
C PHE A 303 12.05 -9.49 -8.22
N THR A 304 10.91 -9.03 -8.72
CA THR A 304 9.60 -9.55 -8.41
C THR A 304 8.86 -9.92 -9.68
N TRP A 305 8.07 -10.98 -9.62
CA TRP A 305 7.19 -11.40 -10.69
C TRP A 305 5.83 -11.75 -10.11
N SER A 306 4.82 -11.06 -10.60
CA SER A 306 3.43 -11.29 -10.25
C SER A 306 2.63 -11.70 -11.49
N PHE A 307 1.74 -12.68 -11.35
CA PHE A 307 0.92 -13.21 -12.45
C PHE A 307 -0.47 -13.60 -11.97
N PRO A 308 -1.51 -13.44 -12.79
CA PRO A 308 -2.87 -13.75 -12.42
C PRO A 308 -3.06 -15.23 -12.04
N LEU A 309 -3.80 -15.51 -10.96
CA LEU A 309 -4.23 -16.86 -10.58
C LEU A 309 -5.76 -16.98 -10.64
N MET A 310 -6.48 -16.23 -9.83
CA MET A 310 -7.94 -16.31 -9.74
C MET A 310 -8.51 -15.01 -9.14
N GLY A 311 -9.39 -14.32 -9.88
CA GLY A 311 -9.92 -13.03 -9.44
C GLY A 311 -8.81 -12.03 -9.20
N ASN A 312 -8.78 -11.44 -8.01
CA ASN A 312 -7.72 -10.50 -7.60
C ASN A 312 -6.51 -11.18 -6.96
N LEU A 313 -6.53 -12.52 -6.83
CA LEU A 313 -5.41 -13.27 -6.29
C LEU A 313 -4.37 -13.49 -7.37
N ARG A 314 -3.11 -13.18 -7.05
CA ARG A 314 -1.98 -13.32 -7.96
C ARG A 314 -0.91 -14.23 -7.36
N GLY A 315 -0.22 -14.96 -8.21
CA GLY A 315 1.03 -15.62 -7.83
C GLY A 315 2.13 -14.58 -7.69
N TYR A 316 3.01 -14.75 -6.73
CA TYR A 316 4.09 -13.81 -6.46
C TYR A 316 5.40 -14.53 -6.20
N MET A 317 6.45 -14.10 -6.89
CA MET A 317 7.81 -14.57 -6.70
C MET A 317 8.72 -13.38 -6.40
N GLU A 318 9.65 -13.57 -5.47
CA GLU A 318 10.67 -12.58 -5.14
C GLU A 318 12.04 -13.23 -5.17
N PHE A 319 12.99 -12.58 -5.84
CA PHE A 319 14.41 -12.88 -5.74
C PHE A 319 15.14 -11.65 -5.24
N PHE A 320 15.93 -11.80 -4.19
CA PHE A 320 16.72 -10.74 -3.60
C PHE A 320 18.20 -11.15 -3.55
N LYS A 321 19.09 -10.19 -3.84
CA LYS A 321 20.53 -10.36 -3.66
C LYS A 321 21.16 -9.05 -3.20
N GLY A 322 21.92 -9.10 -2.11
CA GLY A 322 22.68 -7.96 -1.62
C GLY A 322 22.57 -7.79 -0.11
N TYR A 323 22.73 -6.56 0.34
CA TYR A 323 22.67 -6.17 1.75
C TYR A 323 21.28 -5.66 2.13
N GLY A 324 20.88 -5.90 3.38
CA GLY A 324 19.68 -5.27 3.95
C GLY A 324 18.36 -5.74 3.35
N GLU A 325 18.11 -7.03 3.34
CA GLU A 325 16.77 -7.56 3.07
C GLU A 325 15.78 -7.12 4.16
N SER A 326 16.22 -7.14 5.42
CA SER A 326 15.54 -6.56 6.57
C SER A 326 16.45 -5.56 7.28
N ILE A 327 15.91 -4.74 8.20
CA ILE A 327 16.74 -3.75 8.89
C ILE A 327 17.74 -4.39 9.85
N ILE A 328 17.45 -5.53 10.48
CA ILE A 328 18.40 -6.26 11.32
C ILE A 328 19.58 -6.79 10.50
N ASP A 329 19.35 -7.07 9.23
CA ASP A 329 20.33 -7.59 8.27
C ASP A 329 20.95 -6.50 7.41
N TYR A 330 20.88 -5.24 7.84
CA TYR A 330 21.28 -4.09 7.01
C TYR A 330 22.72 -4.22 6.45
N ASN A 331 23.63 -4.84 7.21
CA ASN A 331 25.03 -5.07 6.86
C ASN A 331 25.35 -6.54 6.50
N HIS A 332 24.33 -7.37 6.31
CA HIS A 332 24.48 -8.77 5.92
C HIS A 332 24.18 -8.96 4.43
N ASN A 333 25.10 -9.61 3.71
CA ASN A 333 24.91 -9.93 2.28
C ASN A 333 24.32 -11.31 2.15
N ALA A 334 23.13 -11.40 1.59
CA ALA A 334 22.43 -12.67 1.41
C ALA A 334 21.75 -12.76 0.04
N THR A 335 21.33 -13.97 -0.30
CA THR A 335 20.46 -14.25 -1.44
C THR A 335 19.21 -14.93 -0.93
N TYR A 336 18.05 -14.39 -1.28
CA TYR A 336 16.76 -14.93 -0.92
C TYR A 336 15.93 -15.28 -2.16
N LEU A 337 15.14 -16.31 -2.03
CA LEU A 337 14.10 -16.69 -2.98
C LEU A 337 12.79 -16.85 -2.23
N GLY A 338 11.76 -16.14 -2.68
CA GLY A 338 10.41 -16.21 -2.11
C GLY A 338 9.38 -16.67 -3.14
N VAL A 339 8.41 -17.45 -2.70
CA VAL A 339 7.28 -17.90 -3.52
C VAL A 339 6.00 -17.86 -2.68
N GLY A 340 4.94 -17.29 -3.26
CA GLY A 340 3.66 -17.19 -2.60
C GLY A 340 2.60 -16.50 -3.45
N ILE A 341 1.82 -15.67 -2.79
CA ILE A 341 0.68 -14.97 -3.40
C ILE A 341 0.72 -13.48 -3.04
N SER A 342 0.19 -12.64 -3.92
CA SER A 342 -0.12 -11.25 -3.65
C SER A 342 -1.62 -10.97 -3.80
N LEU A 343 -2.08 -9.98 -3.05
CA LEU A 343 -3.43 -9.42 -3.12
C LEU A 343 -3.42 -8.05 -3.79
N LEU A 344 -2.27 -7.40 -3.77
CA LEU A 344 -2.02 -6.10 -4.37
C LEU A 344 -0.57 -6.06 -4.81
N ASP A 345 -0.36 -5.72 -6.07
CA ASP A 345 0.96 -5.49 -6.65
C ASP A 345 1.29 -3.99 -6.66
N TRP A 346 2.34 -3.60 -7.37
CA TRP A 346 2.63 -2.19 -7.58
C TRP A 346 1.50 -1.49 -8.33
N TYR A 347 0.77 -2.24 -9.15
CA TYR A 347 -0.30 -1.75 -10.03
C TYR A 347 -1.48 -2.71 -10.11
#